data_01871e7b204e89322fb50acae1a76ff4
#
_entry.id   01871e7b204e89322fb50acae1a76ff4
#
_cell.length_a   1.000
_cell.length_b   1.000
_cell.length_c   1.000
_cell.angle_alpha   90.00
_cell.angle_beta   90.00
_cell.angle_gamma   90.00
#
_symmetry.space_group_name_H-M   'P 1'
#
loop_
_entity.id
_entity.type
_entity.pdbx_description
1 polymer ?
#
loop_
_entity_poly.entity_id
_entity_poly.type
_entity_poly.pdbx_seq_one_letter_code
_entity_poly.pdbx_strand_id
1 'polypeptide(L)'
;MASIKQLDERRYKITVSNGYRPNGKKISKAKTIQVPPGVPKRGIGQYVAHAAEELERSFKTGYAEDGEMTFEEFASRWLKRQTKYAPSTIAAYRRMLELVYPMIGGIRLNKLRPMALENMLSVLRKRKHHGKLINESTAQRYLSVVSAVLSDAKRNEIIEKNPARMLDLPTPQRTVQRIPTRSEVEKLLDALAKEPRHYRLFYLLSMYTGCRRGELCALQWSDFT
;
A
#
# COMPACT_ATOMS: atom_id res chain seq x y z
N MET A 1 24.84 1.34 19.84
CA MET A 1 25.66 2.45 20.40
C MET A 1 26.41 3.13 19.27
N ALA A 2 26.34 4.45 19.23
CA ALA A 2 27.09 5.25 18.28
C ALA A 2 28.55 5.35 18.73
N SER A 3 29.50 5.17 17.82
CA SER A 3 30.91 5.45 18.02
C SER A 3 31.25 6.80 17.42
N ILE A 4 31.85 7.70 18.21
CA ILE A 4 32.22 9.04 17.80
C ILE A 4 33.74 9.11 17.75
N LYS A 5 34.30 9.47 16.58
CA LYS A 5 35.73 9.70 16.37
C LYS A 5 35.94 11.15 15.96
N GLN A 6 36.76 11.88 16.72
CA GLN A 6 37.18 13.22 16.33
C GLN A 6 38.22 13.12 15.20
N LEU A 7 38.00 13.84 14.12
CA LEU A 7 38.90 13.92 12.98
C LEU A 7 39.75 15.19 13.00
N ASP A 8 39.16 16.29 13.53
CA ASP A 8 39.76 17.62 13.58
C ASP A 8 39.12 18.43 14.70
N GLU A 9 39.57 19.62 15.02
CA GLU A 9 39.05 20.49 16.13
C GLU A 9 37.54 20.63 16.14
N ARG A 10 36.89 20.62 14.93
CA ARG A 10 35.42 20.75 14.77
C ARG A 10 34.82 19.74 13.83
N ARG A 11 35.56 18.69 13.45
CA ARG A 11 35.05 17.64 12.58
C ARG A 11 35.00 16.31 13.31
N TYR A 12 33.85 15.67 13.29
CA TYR A 12 33.57 14.40 13.98
C TYR A 12 32.98 13.39 13.01
N LYS A 13 33.49 12.17 13.06
CA LYS A 13 32.90 11.03 12.36
C LYS A 13 32.10 10.22 13.37
N ILE A 14 30.78 10.17 13.12
CA ILE A 14 29.86 9.38 13.92
C ILE A 14 29.58 8.09 13.15
N THR A 15 29.77 6.93 13.78
CA THR A 15 29.48 5.61 13.21
C THR A 15 28.46 4.93 14.08
N VAL A 16 27.33 4.55 13.49
CA VAL A 16 26.25 3.81 14.15
C VAL A 16 26.20 2.39 13.56
N SER A 17 25.97 1.39 14.40
CA SER A 17 25.82 0.00 13.97
C SER A 17 24.49 -0.58 14.44
N ASN A 18 23.87 -1.42 13.59
CA ASN A 18 22.59 -2.07 13.85
C ASN A 18 22.70 -3.57 13.51
N GLY A 19 23.45 -4.30 14.34
CA GLY A 19 23.62 -5.75 14.21
C GLY A 19 24.49 -6.21 13.04
N TYR A 20 24.30 -7.47 12.65
CA TYR A 20 25.02 -8.12 11.56
C TYR A 20 24.04 -8.71 10.56
N ARG A 21 24.42 -8.76 9.28
CA ARG A 21 23.69 -9.46 8.23
C ARG A 21 23.77 -10.97 8.41
N PRO A 22 22.89 -11.76 7.78
CA PRO A 22 23.03 -13.24 7.77
C PRO A 22 24.37 -13.72 7.22
N ASN A 23 25.05 -12.91 6.41
CA ASN A 23 26.39 -13.18 5.88
C ASN A 23 27.54 -12.76 6.82
N GLY A 24 27.24 -12.39 8.08
CA GLY A 24 28.22 -11.99 9.09
C GLY A 24 28.78 -10.58 8.95
N LYS A 25 28.41 -9.81 7.92
CA LYS A 25 28.89 -8.42 7.77
C LYS A 25 28.12 -7.48 8.69
N LYS A 26 28.86 -6.61 9.41
CA LYS A 26 28.29 -5.59 10.30
C LYS A 26 27.50 -4.53 9.51
N ILE A 27 26.29 -4.28 9.92
CA ILE A 27 25.46 -3.19 9.36
C ILE A 27 25.87 -1.92 10.08
N SER A 28 26.54 -0.99 9.37
CA SER A 28 26.97 0.27 9.96
C SER A 28 26.78 1.43 8.97
N LYS A 29 26.49 2.61 9.51
CA LYS A 29 26.42 3.87 8.76
C LYS A 29 27.31 4.88 9.42
N ALA A 30 28.15 5.58 8.65
CA ALA A 30 29.00 6.64 9.14
C ALA A 30 28.57 7.97 8.51
N LYS A 31 28.54 9.02 9.33
CA LYS A 31 28.29 10.40 8.89
C LYS A 31 29.39 11.29 9.49
N THR A 32 30.03 12.10 8.65
CA THR A 32 30.94 13.13 9.12
C THR A 32 30.16 14.42 9.31
N ILE A 33 30.27 15.02 10.47
CA ILE A 33 29.64 16.29 10.78
C ILE A 33 30.72 17.36 11.07
N GLN A 34 30.42 18.59 10.71
CA GLN A 34 31.23 19.75 11.03
C GLN A 34 30.41 20.62 11.99
N VAL A 35 30.98 20.90 13.16
CA VAL A 35 30.33 21.73 14.17
C VAL A 35 30.44 23.22 13.73
N PRO A 36 29.32 23.96 13.65
CA PRO A 36 29.32 25.37 13.25
C PRO A 36 30.18 26.22 14.15
N PRO A 37 30.83 27.29 13.62
CA PRO A 37 31.68 28.17 14.40
C PRO A 37 30.98 28.88 15.58
N GLY A 38 29.66 29.05 15.50
CA GLY A 38 28.85 29.65 16.56
C GLY A 38 28.62 28.77 17.81
N VAL A 39 29.03 27.51 17.81
CA VAL A 39 28.90 26.63 18.98
C VAL A 39 30.12 26.81 19.87
N PRO A 40 29.96 27.25 21.16
CA PRO A 40 31.06 27.38 22.10
C PRO A 40 31.75 26.05 22.38
N LYS A 41 33.05 26.05 22.69
CA LYS A 41 33.84 24.83 22.93
C LYS A 41 33.18 23.86 23.94
N ARG A 42 32.55 24.42 25.01
CA ARG A 42 31.81 23.61 26.02
C ARG A 42 30.55 22.94 25.47
N GLY A 43 29.95 23.47 24.40
CA GLY A 43 28.73 22.95 23.79
C GLY A 43 28.98 21.92 22.66
N ILE A 44 30.23 21.76 22.20
CA ILE A 44 30.56 20.84 21.10
C ILE A 44 30.17 19.39 21.43
N GLY A 45 30.46 18.95 22.67
CA GLY A 45 30.11 17.59 23.11
C GLY A 45 28.61 17.31 23.06
N GLN A 46 27.78 18.25 23.51
CA GLN A 46 26.31 18.11 23.43
C GLN A 46 25.80 18.13 22.00
N TYR A 47 26.33 18.98 21.14
CA TYR A 47 25.97 19.06 19.73
C TYR A 47 26.28 17.74 19.00
N VAL A 48 27.47 17.18 19.25
CA VAL A 48 27.89 15.90 18.65
C VAL A 48 27.09 14.73 19.20
N ALA A 49 26.75 14.72 20.50
CA ALA A 49 25.90 13.71 21.13
C ALA A 49 24.49 13.75 20.54
N HIS A 50 23.88 14.92 20.40
CA HIS A 50 22.57 15.09 19.78
C HIS A 50 22.56 14.60 18.31
N ALA A 51 23.59 14.96 17.53
CA ALA A 51 23.74 14.49 16.17
C ALA A 51 23.97 12.96 16.10
N ALA A 52 24.60 12.36 17.11
CA ALA A 52 24.77 10.91 17.21
C ALA A 52 23.45 10.20 17.54
N GLU A 53 22.64 10.76 18.46
CA GLU A 53 21.30 10.25 18.78
C GLU A 53 20.35 10.36 17.58
N GLU A 54 20.39 11.49 16.85
CA GLU A 54 19.60 11.65 15.63
C GLU A 54 19.99 10.65 14.55
N LEU A 55 21.29 10.43 14.34
CA LEU A 55 21.79 9.43 13.42
C LEU A 55 21.42 8.00 13.88
N GLU A 56 21.51 7.71 15.18
CA GLU A 56 21.12 6.42 15.73
C GLU A 56 19.62 6.17 15.59
N ARG A 57 18.78 7.18 15.88
CA ARG A 57 17.33 7.11 15.67
C ARG A 57 17.00 6.86 14.19
N SER A 58 17.60 7.64 13.28
CA SER A 58 17.39 7.50 11.84
C SER A 58 17.88 6.16 11.28
N PHE A 59 18.85 5.52 11.97
CA PHE A 59 19.44 4.25 11.57
C PHE A 59 18.73 3.04 12.20
N LYS A 60 18.18 3.18 13.41
CA LYS A 60 17.36 2.13 14.06
C LYS A 60 15.97 2.03 13.47
N THR A 61 15.40 3.14 12.99
CA THR A 61 14.05 3.17 12.37
C THR A 61 14.00 2.70 10.92
N GLY A 62 15.12 2.22 10.36
CA GLY A 62 15.12 1.59 9.05
C GLY A 62 16.32 0.68 8.90
N TYR A 63 16.11 -0.55 8.52
CA TYR A 63 17.13 -1.34 7.87
C TYR A 63 17.58 -0.53 6.67
N ALA A 64 18.78 0.06 6.74
CA ALA A 64 19.23 1.11 5.82
C ALA A 64 19.22 0.70 4.34
N GLU A 65 19.15 -0.60 4.03
CA GLU A 65 19.06 -1.11 2.66
C GLU A 65 17.61 -1.30 2.19
N ASP A 66 16.70 -1.72 3.06
CA ASP A 66 15.29 -1.94 2.67
C ASP A 66 14.50 -0.62 2.59
N GLY A 67 14.88 0.41 3.36
CA GLY A 67 14.28 1.74 3.27
C GLY A 67 14.70 2.53 2.03
N GLU A 68 15.81 2.16 1.38
CA GLU A 68 16.25 2.71 0.09
C GLU A 68 15.58 2.03 -1.10
N MET A 69 14.92 0.87 -0.87
CA MET A 69 14.11 0.18 -1.86
C MET A 69 12.97 1.05 -2.35
N THR A 70 12.69 0.99 -3.63
CA THR A 70 11.55 1.70 -4.23
C THR A 70 10.22 1.05 -3.84
N PHE A 71 9.14 1.82 -3.93
CA PHE A 71 7.80 1.28 -3.68
C PHE A 71 7.48 0.09 -4.60
N GLU A 72 7.84 0.16 -5.87
CA GLU A 72 7.59 -0.90 -6.86
C GLU A 72 8.34 -2.20 -6.52
N GLU A 73 9.63 -2.10 -6.19
CA GLU A 73 10.43 -3.26 -5.79
C GLU A 73 9.85 -3.95 -4.56
N PHE A 74 9.46 -3.16 -3.55
CA PHE A 74 8.87 -3.70 -2.34
C PHE A 74 7.49 -4.30 -2.59
N ALA A 75 6.62 -3.61 -3.33
CA ALA A 75 5.28 -4.08 -3.69
C ALA A 75 5.33 -5.40 -4.49
N SER A 76 6.30 -5.52 -5.41
CA SER A 76 6.52 -6.75 -6.18
C SER A 76 6.95 -7.92 -5.29
N ARG A 77 7.84 -7.68 -4.32
CA ARG A 77 8.23 -8.69 -3.31
C ARG A 77 7.06 -9.03 -2.40
N TRP A 78 6.29 -8.02 -1.98
CA TRP A 78 5.10 -8.21 -1.15
C TRP A 78 4.08 -9.11 -1.84
N LEU A 79 3.75 -8.88 -3.12
CA LEU A 79 2.83 -9.71 -3.89
C LEU A 79 3.29 -11.18 -3.97
N LYS A 80 4.58 -11.43 -4.19
CA LYS A 80 5.14 -12.78 -4.28
C LYS A 80 5.03 -13.56 -2.97
N ARG A 81 5.05 -12.87 -1.82
CA ARG A 81 4.97 -13.47 -0.48
C ARG A 81 3.54 -13.73 -0.01
N GLN A 82 2.51 -13.26 -0.76
CA GLN A 82 1.14 -13.43 -0.33
C GLN A 82 0.64 -14.86 -0.56
N THR A 83 0.45 -15.60 0.52
CA THR A 83 -0.10 -16.97 0.50
C THR A 83 -1.54 -17.03 0.98
N LYS A 84 -2.00 -16.01 1.71
CA LYS A 84 -3.34 -15.96 2.33
C LYS A 84 -4.46 -15.46 1.40
N TYR A 85 -4.11 -14.85 0.26
CA TYR A 85 -5.10 -14.33 -0.67
C TYR A 85 -5.38 -15.32 -1.81
N ALA A 86 -6.64 -15.39 -2.23
CA ALA A 86 -7.03 -16.15 -3.42
C ALA A 86 -6.26 -15.66 -4.67
N PRO A 87 -5.95 -16.54 -5.63
CA PRO A 87 -5.23 -16.17 -6.85
C PRO A 87 -5.88 -15.00 -7.62
N SER A 88 -7.22 -14.94 -7.64
CA SER A 88 -7.99 -13.84 -8.24
C SER A 88 -7.73 -12.49 -7.55
N THR A 89 -7.59 -12.49 -6.22
CA THR A 89 -7.26 -11.28 -5.43
C THR A 89 -5.84 -10.80 -5.73
N ILE A 90 -4.88 -11.73 -5.79
CA ILE A 90 -3.48 -11.40 -6.13
C ILE A 90 -3.40 -10.82 -7.55
N ALA A 91 -4.13 -11.40 -8.51
CA ALA A 91 -4.20 -10.89 -9.88
C ALA A 91 -4.84 -9.49 -9.94
N ALA A 92 -5.87 -9.23 -9.12
CA ALA A 92 -6.49 -7.91 -9.02
C ALA A 92 -5.52 -6.88 -8.41
N TYR A 93 -4.81 -7.22 -7.34
CA TYR A 93 -3.81 -6.35 -6.71
C TYR A 93 -2.66 -6.03 -7.66
N ARG A 94 -2.16 -7.02 -8.40
CA ARG A 94 -1.12 -6.81 -9.42
C ARG A 94 -1.56 -5.77 -10.44
N ARG A 95 -2.73 -5.94 -11.07
CA ARG A 95 -3.28 -4.98 -12.04
C ARG A 95 -3.44 -3.56 -11.47
N MET A 96 -3.86 -3.45 -10.20
CA MET A 96 -3.98 -2.16 -9.54
C MET A 96 -2.62 -1.51 -9.31
N LEU A 97 -1.62 -2.27 -8.87
CA LEU A 97 -0.27 -1.78 -8.60
C LEU A 97 0.46 -1.39 -9.90
N GLU A 98 0.32 -2.17 -10.97
CA GLU A 98 0.86 -1.84 -12.30
C GLU A 98 0.38 -0.46 -12.80
N LEU A 99 -0.85 -0.08 -12.45
CA LEU A 99 -1.40 1.23 -12.79
C LEU A 99 -0.85 2.34 -11.89
N VAL A 100 -0.45 2.02 -10.68
CA VAL A 100 0.08 2.96 -9.67
C VAL A 100 1.59 3.17 -9.84
N TYR A 101 2.34 2.19 -10.31
CA TYR A 101 3.80 2.25 -10.45
C TYR A 101 4.32 3.46 -11.23
N PRO A 102 3.74 3.88 -12.37
CA PRO A 102 4.20 5.07 -13.07
C PRO A 102 4.13 6.37 -12.25
N MET A 103 3.31 6.39 -11.21
CA MET A 103 3.08 7.59 -10.38
C MET A 103 3.97 7.64 -9.13
N ILE A 104 4.11 6.50 -8.45
CA ILE A 104 4.84 6.43 -7.17
C ILE A 104 5.86 5.30 -7.08
N GLY A 105 5.93 4.42 -8.10
CA GLY A 105 6.75 3.20 -8.07
C GLY A 105 8.24 3.47 -7.84
N GLY A 106 8.79 4.50 -8.47
CA GLY A 106 10.20 4.87 -8.35
C GLY A 106 10.55 5.62 -7.04
N ILE A 107 9.56 5.96 -6.20
CA ILE A 107 9.83 6.67 -4.95
C ILE A 107 10.33 5.67 -3.90
N ARG A 108 11.44 5.99 -3.23
CA ARG A 108 11.95 5.19 -2.11
C ARG A 108 10.95 5.17 -0.96
N LEU A 109 10.78 4.03 -0.30
CA LEU A 109 9.80 3.86 0.78
C LEU A 109 9.97 4.87 1.92
N ASN A 110 11.21 5.17 2.31
CA ASN A 110 11.51 6.14 3.36
C ASN A 110 11.26 7.61 2.95
N LYS A 111 11.09 7.86 1.63
CA LYS A 111 10.80 9.20 1.08
C LYS A 111 9.36 9.36 0.61
N LEU A 112 8.56 8.29 0.67
CA LEU A 112 7.17 8.33 0.26
C LEU A 112 6.34 9.13 1.29
N ARG A 113 5.84 10.29 0.88
CA ARG A 113 5.08 11.22 1.71
C ARG A 113 3.59 11.21 1.35
N PRO A 114 2.68 11.63 2.26
CA PRO A 114 1.24 11.74 1.96
C PRO A 114 0.96 12.52 0.68
N MET A 115 1.64 13.64 0.45
CA MET A 115 1.50 14.47 -0.75
C MET A 115 1.67 13.67 -2.07
N ALA A 116 2.60 12.71 -2.11
CA ALA A 116 2.78 11.88 -3.30
C ALA A 116 1.57 10.99 -3.56
N LEU A 117 0.91 10.51 -2.51
CA LEU A 117 -0.31 9.70 -2.59
C LEU A 117 -1.53 10.55 -2.96
N GLU A 118 -1.62 11.79 -2.48
CA GLU A 118 -2.65 12.75 -2.90
C GLU A 118 -2.53 13.06 -4.40
N ASN A 119 -1.32 13.31 -4.88
CA ASN A 119 -1.07 13.50 -6.31
C ASN A 119 -1.45 12.27 -7.13
N MET A 120 -1.11 11.07 -6.67
CA MET A 120 -1.55 9.81 -7.28
C MET A 120 -3.08 9.73 -7.38
N LEU A 121 -3.80 10.04 -6.29
CA LEU A 121 -5.26 10.05 -6.27
C LEU A 121 -5.83 11.08 -7.25
N SER A 122 -5.23 12.29 -7.32
CA SER A 122 -5.65 13.34 -8.25
C SER A 122 -5.50 12.90 -9.71
N VAL A 123 -4.41 12.21 -10.05
CA VAL A 123 -4.20 11.63 -11.39
C VAL A 123 -5.21 10.52 -11.67
N LEU A 124 -5.48 9.63 -10.71
CA LEU A 124 -6.46 8.56 -10.85
C LEU A 124 -7.87 9.10 -11.10
N ARG A 125 -8.29 10.12 -10.36
CA ARG A 125 -9.63 10.75 -10.54
C ARG A 125 -9.84 11.36 -11.92
N LYS A 126 -8.77 11.84 -12.56
CA LYS A 126 -8.83 12.39 -13.93
C LYS A 126 -8.80 11.30 -15.02
N ARG A 127 -8.51 10.06 -14.66
CA ARG A 127 -8.42 8.95 -15.60
C ARG A 127 -9.79 8.44 -15.98
N LYS A 128 -9.98 8.15 -17.27
CA LYS A 128 -11.21 7.51 -17.78
C LYS A 128 -11.06 5.99 -17.80
N HIS A 129 -12.10 5.30 -17.37
CA HIS A 129 -12.25 3.87 -17.49
C HIS A 129 -13.61 3.58 -18.12
N HIS A 130 -13.65 2.88 -19.26
CA HIS A 130 -14.85 2.70 -20.07
C HIS A 130 -15.60 4.01 -20.39
N GLY A 131 -14.85 5.06 -20.76
CA GLY A 131 -15.42 6.37 -21.13
C GLY A 131 -15.85 7.27 -19.96
N LYS A 132 -15.92 6.74 -18.73
CA LYS A 132 -16.30 7.49 -17.51
C LYS A 132 -15.10 7.77 -16.63
N LEU A 133 -15.09 8.90 -15.94
CA LEU A 133 -14.07 9.20 -14.93
C LEU A 133 -14.11 8.15 -13.80
N ILE A 134 -12.94 7.83 -13.26
CA ILE A 134 -12.85 6.96 -12.09
C ILE A 134 -13.52 7.66 -10.91
N ASN A 135 -14.50 6.99 -10.31
CA ASN A 135 -15.20 7.50 -9.13
C ASN A 135 -14.32 7.40 -7.87
N GLU A 136 -14.72 8.15 -6.83
CA GLU A 136 -13.98 8.21 -5.56
C GLU A 136 -13.80 6.83 -4.91
N SER A 137 -14.85 6.01 -4.91
CA SER A 137 -14.77 4.65 -4.35
C SER A 137 -13.71 3.79 -5.06
N THR A 138 -13.59 3.92 -6.39
CA THR A 138 -12.56 3.21 -7.16
C THR A 138 -11.17 3.76 -6.87
N ALA A 139 -10.99 5.09 -6.78
CA ALA A 139 -9.71 5.70 -6.43
C ALA A 139 -9.24 5.24 -5.04
N GLN A 140 -10.15 5.18 -4.07
CA GLN A 140 -9.85 4.69 -2.72
C GLN A 140 -9.50 3.20 -2.68
N ARG A 141 -10.05 2.38 -3.59
CA ARG A 141 -9.61 0.96 -3.73
C ARG A 141 -8.16 0.85 -4.16
N TYR A 142 -7.68 1.69 -5.07
CA TYR A 142 -6.25 1.75 -5.41
C TYR A 142 -5.41 2.13 -4.20
N LEU A 143 -5.82 3.17 -3.46
CA LEU A 143 -5.13 3.57 -2.24
C LEU A 143 -5.14 2.48 -1.17
N SER A 144 -6.22 1.71 -1.03
CA SER A 144 -6.28 0.61 -0.05
C SER A 144 -5.23 -0.47 -0.33
N VAL A 145 -4.97 -0.79 -1.60
CA VAL A 145 -3.89 -1.72 -1.98
C VAL A 145 -2.52 -1.13 -1.66
N VAL A 146 -2.28 0.14 -2.00
CA VAL A 146 -1.04 0.85 -1.64
C VAL A 146 -0.87 0.87 -0.12
N SER A 147 -1.93 1.16 0.63
CA SER A 147 -1.91 1.16 2.10
C SER A 147 -1.62 -0.22 2.69
N ALA A 148 -2.09 -1.31 2.05
CA ALA A 148 -1.78 -2.67 2.47
C ALA A 148 -0.28 -2.99 2.33
N VAL A 149 0.32 -2.60 1.20
CA VAL A 149 1.78 -2.71 0.95
C VAL A 149 2.56 -1.91 1.99
N LEU A 150 2.19 -0.64 2.21
CA LEU A 150 2.86 0.24 3.17
C LEU A 150 2.65 -0.20 4.63
N SER A 151 1.52 -0.84 4.96
CA SER A 151 1.29 -1.43 6.27
C SER A 151 2.19 -2.64 6.52
N ASP A 152 2.50 -3.41 5.48
CA ASP A 152 3.49 -4.48 5.56
C ASP A 152 4.91 -3.92 5.73
N ALA A 153 5.27 -2.86 4.98
CA ALA A 153 6.53 -2.16 5.16
C ALA A 153 6.70 -1.60 6.58
N LYS A 154 5.62 -1.04 7.17
CA LYS A 154 5.61 -0.60 8.57
C LYS A 154 5.79 -1.77 9.54
N ARG A 155 5.10 -2.90 9.33
CA ARG A 155 5.21 -4.09 10.19
C ARG A 155 6.61 -4.68 10.18
N ASN A 156 7.30 -4.59 9.05
CA ASN A 156 8.70 -5.00 8.92
C ASN A 156 9.69 -3.87 9.29
N GLU A 157 9.23 -2.81 9.94
CA GLU A 157 10.03 -1.68 10.44
C GLU A 157 10.84 -0.93 9.35
N ILE A 158 10.49 -1.11 8.07
CA ILE A 158 11.13 -0.42 6.93
C ILE A 158 10.73 1.06 6.90
N ILE A 159 9.50 1.36 7.31
CA ILE A 159 8.99 2.72 7.48
C ILE A 159 8.37 2.89 8.88
N GLU A 160 8.52 4.07 9.46
CA GLU A 160 7.98 4.36 10.80
C GLU A 160 6.46 4.51 10.80
N LYS A 161 5.91 5.17 9.78
CA LYS A 161 4.46 5.45 9.64
C LYS A 161 3.99 5.11 8.24
N ASN A 162 2.74 4.67 8.14
CA ASN A 162 2.10 4.47 6.84
C ASN A 162 1.52 5.80 6.35
N PRO A 163 2.09 6.44 5.31
CA PRO A 163 1.61 7.72 4.82
C PRO A 163 0.19 7.67 4.23
N ALA A 164 -0.27 6.52 3.77
CA ALA A 164 -1.64 6.38 3.25
C ALA A 164 -2.72 6.50 4.33
N ARG A 165 -2.38 6.23 5.60
CA ARG A 165 -3.29 6.38 6.73
C ARG A 165 -3.38 7.81 7.27
N MET A 166 -2.53 8.70 6.76
CA MET A 166 -2.50 10.11 7.16
C MET A 166 -3.36 10.98 6.22
N LEU A 167 -3.95 10.39 5.19
CA LEU A 167 -4.80 11.08 4.24
C LEU A 167 -6.21 11.21 4.80
N ASP A 168 -6.76 12.43 4.72
CA ASP A 168 -8.17 12.69 4.92
C ASP A 168 -8.89 12.53 3.58
N LEU A 169 -9.77 11.53 3.50
CA LEU A 169 -10.42 11.14 2.26
C LEU A 169 -11.91 11.47 2.32
N PRO A 170 -12.48 12.02 1.22
CA PRO A 170 -13.90 12.25 1.15
C PRO A 170 -14.66 10.92 1.23
N THR A 171 -15.77 10.92 1.94
CA THR A 171 -16.66 9.75 2.01
C THR A 171 -17.28 9.51 0.62
N PRO A 172 -17.13 8.30 0.05
CA PRO A 172 -17.74 7.98 -1.22
C PRO A 172 -19.26 8.11 -1.16
N GLN A 173 -19.86 8.77 -2.11
CA GLN A 173 -21.32 8.85 -2.20
C GLN A 173 -21.89 7.45 -2.44
N ARG A 174 -22.83 7.05 -1.58
CA ARG A 174 -23.60 5.82 -1.79
C ARG A 174 -24.59 6.04 -2.93
N THR A 175 -24.44 5.28 -3.99
CA THR A 175 -25.48 5.22 -5.04
C THR A 175 -26.65 4.40 -4.48
N VAL A 176 -27.81 5.02 -4.42
CA VAL A 176 -29.04 4.29 -4.07
C VAL A 176 -29.33 3.30 -5.19
N GLN A 177 -29.32 2.02 -4.87
CA GLN A 177 -29.69 0.95 -5.81
C GLN A 177 -31.19 1.03 -6.06
N ARG A 178 -31.58 1.17 -7.32
CA ARG A 178 -32.99 1.13 -7.69
C ARG A 178 -33.48 -0.32 -7.61
N ILE A 179 -34.56 -0.52 -6.87
CA ILE A 179 -35.25 -1.81 -6.80
C ILE A 179 -36.21 -1.88 -8.01
N PRO A 180 -36.20 -2.97 -8.79
CA PRO A 180 -37.13 -3.15 -9.90
C PRO A 180 -38.59 -3.15 -9.43
N THR A 181 -39.46 -2.54 -10.21
CA THR A 181 -40.91 -2.61 -9.99
C THR A 181 -41.45 -4.00 -10.37
N ARG A 182 -42.64 -4.32 -9.87
CA ARG A 182 -43.32 -5.59 -10.21
C ARG A 182 -43.44 -5.80 -11.73
N SER A 183 -43.87 -4.77 -12.46
CA SER A 183 -44.01 -4.84 -13.92
C SER A 183 -42.67 -5.07 -14.66
N GLU A 184 -41.56 -4.55 -14.11
CA GLU A 184 -40.21 -4.79 -14.65
C GLU A 184 -39.77 -6.23 -14.40
N VAL A 185 -40.13 -6.78 -13.24
CA VAL A 185 -39.87 -8.21 -12.92
C VAL A 185 -40.69 -9.12 -13.84
N GLU A 186 -41.97 -8.84 -14.10
CA GLU A 186 -42.81 -9.57 -15.01
C GLU A 186 -42.22 -9.59 -16.42
N LYS A 187 -41.82 -8.43 -16.95
CA LYS A 187 -41.14 -8.33 -18.26
C LYS A 187 -39.84 -9.13 -18.32
N LEU A 188 -39.08 -9.15 -17.21
CA LEU A 188 -37.84 -9.94 -17.11
C LEU A 188 -38.17 -11.44 -17.18
N LEU A 189 -39.21 -11.93 -16.48
CA LEU A 189 -39.65 -13.32 -16.50
C LEU A 189 -40.10 -13.74 -17.89
N ASP A 190 -40.86 -12.88 -18.60
CA ASP A 190 -41.29 -13.13 -19.98
C ASP A 190 -40.10 -13.22 -20.95
N ALA A 191 -39.08 -12.36 -20.76
CA ALA A 191 -37.86 -12.44 -21.55
C ALA A 191 -37.09 -13.74 -21.26
N LEU A 192 -36.96 -14.12 -19.97
CA LEU A 192 -36.29 -15.36 -19.56
C LEU A 192 -37.00 -16.61 -20.08
N ALA A 193 -38.31 -16.56 -20.31
CA ALA A 193 -39.05 -17.70 -20.88
C ALA A 193 -38.57 -18.07 -22.29
N LYS A 194 -37.97 -17.11 -23.03
CA LYS A 194 -37.44 -17.30 -24.39
C LYS A 194 -35.98 -17.76 -24.40
N GLU A 195 -35.33 -17.72 -23.27
CA GLU A 195 -33.91 -18.09 -23.14
C GLU A 195 -33.71 -19.61 -23.00
N PRO A 196 -32.55 -20.16 -23.38
CA PRO A 196 -32.19 -21.55 -23.16
C PRO A 196 -32.40 -21.97 -21.70
N ARG A 197 -32.84 -23.23 -21.48
CA ARG A 197 -33.25 -23.78 -20.17
C ARG A 197 -32.24 -23.51 -19.05
N HIS A 198 -30.95 -23.66 -19.34
CA HIS A 198 -29.88 -23.47 -18.33
C HIS A 198 -29.74 -22.03 -17.89
N TYR A 199 -29.88 -21.04 -18.80
CA TYR A 199 -29.89 -19.60 -18.42
C TYR A 199 -31.15 -19.26 -17.64
N ARG A 200 -32.31 -19.72 -18.12
CA ARG A 200 -33.57 -19.51 -17.41
C ARG A 200 -33.51 -20.03 -15.99
N LEU A 201 -33.05 -21.27 -15.79
CA LEU A 201 -32.89 -21.85 -14.45
C LEU A 201 -31.94 -21.05 -13.58
N PHE A 202 -30.79 -20.67 -14.11
CA PHE A 202 -29.80 -19.87 -13.40
C PHE A 202 -30.37 -18.54 -12.87
N TYR A 203 -31.07 -17.79 -13.73
CA TYR A 203 -31.66 -16.52 -13.33
C TYR A 203 -32.83 -16.66 -12.37
N LEU A 204 -33.69 -17.66 -12.57
CA LEU A 204 -34.77 -17.97 -11.64
C LEU A 204 -34.21 -18.34 -10.25
N LEU A 205 -33.24 -19.21 -10.18
CA LEU A 205 -32.59 -19.55 -8.91
C LEU A 205 -31.98 -18.32 -8.26
N SER A 206 -31.29 -17.45 -9.03
CA SER A 206 -30.75 -16.21 -8.53
C SER A 206 -31.82 -15.30 -7.92
N MET A 207 -32.96 -15.17 -8.57
CA MET A 207 -34.08 -14.32 -8.11
C MET A 207 -34.75 -14.89 -6.85
N TYR A 208 -34.96 -16.19 -6.77
CA TYR A 208 -35.62 -16.82 -5.64
C TYR A 208 -34.73 -16.98 -4.41
N THR A 209 -33.44 -17.29 -4.61
CA THR A 209 -32.52 -17.58 -3.50
C THR A 209 -31.71 -16.37 -3.05
N GLY A 210 -31.53 -15.36 -3.92
CA GLY A 210 -30.63 -14.24 -3.68
C GLY A 210 -29.14 -14.64 -3.64
N CYS A 211 -28.80 -15.85 -4.05
CA CYS A 211 -27.42 -16.33 -4.09
C CYS A 211 -26.56 -15.53 -5.07
N ARG A 212 -25.29 -15.36 -4.71
CA ARG A 212 -24.32 -14.74 -5.62
C ARG A 212 -24.04 -15.64 -6.81
N ARG A 213 -23.68 -15.03 -7.95
CA ARG A 213 -23.33 -15.80 -9.16
C ARG A 213 -22.36 -16.95 -8.90
N GLY A 214 -21.31 -16.71 -8.09
CA GLY A 214 -20.32 -17.76 -7.79
C GLY A 214 -20.89 -18.90 -6.94
N GLU A 215 -21.81 -18.61 -6.04
CA GLU A 215 -22.52 -19.61 -5.22
C GLU A 215 -23.44 -20.45 -6.08
N LEU A 216 -24.20 -19.83 -6.99
CA LEU A 216 -25.06 -20.54 -7.95
C LEU A 216 -24.27 -21.45 -8.89
N CYS A 217 -23.11 -20.99 -9.40
CA CYS A 217 -22.24 -21.80 -10.26
C CYS A 217 -21.56 -22.96 -9.53
N ALA A 218 -21.47 -22.90 -8.20
CA ALA A 218 -20.86 -23.92 -7.37
C ALA A 218 -21.86 -24.94 -6.84
N LEU A 219 -23.18 -24.77 -7.05
CA LEU A 219 -24.21 -25.71 -6.61
C LEU A 219 -23.99 -27.09 -7.19
N GLN A 220 -24.12 -28.10 -6.34
CA GLN A 220 -24.05 -29.51 -6.66
C GLN A 220 -25.40 -30.19 -6.36
N TRP A 221 -25.63 -31.34 -6.97
CA TRP A 221 -26.87 -32.11 -6.71
C TRP A 221 -27.02 -32.53 -5.25
N SER A 222 -25.93 -32.68 -4.53
CA SER A 222 -25.91 -32.94 -3.08
C SER A 222 -26.45 -31.80 -2.22
N ASP A 223 -26.54 -30.58 -2.76
CA ASP A 223 -27.05 -29.43 -2.03
C ASP A 223 -28.58 -29.33 -2.07
N PHE A 224 -29.24 -30.23 -2.82
CA PHE A 224 -30.68 -30.32 -2.92
C PHE A 224 -31.15 -31.55 -2.12
N THR A 225 -31.68 -31.30 -0.93
CA THR A 225 -32.31 -32.31 -0.06
C THR A 225 -33.82 -32.17 -0.07
#